data_93bd1be39d0d38636bc81245dc65438e
#
_entry.id   93bd1be39d0d38636bc81245dc65438e
#
_cell.length_a   1.000
_cell.length_b   1.000
_cell.length_c   1.000
_cell.angle_alpha   90.00
_cell.angle_beta   90.00
_cell.angle_gamma   90.00
#
_symmetry.space_group_name_H-M   'P 1'
#
loop_
_entity.id
_entity.type
_entity.pdbx_description
1 polymer ?
#
loop_
_entity_poly.entity_id
_entity_poly.type
_entity_poly.pdbx_seq_one_letter_code
_entity_poly.pdbx_strand_id
1 'polypeptide(L)'
;MTALAIRGGHLLDPAAGVDGPKDILFKDNRVAEIAAPGKLKLANGAETLDARGLVVAPGLVDIHVHLREPGQGYKETIATGTAAAAAGGFTSEIGRAHV
;
A
#
# COMPACT_ATOMS: atom_id res chain seq x y z
N MET A 1 11.84 -11.38 11.40
CA MET A 1 11.42 -9.98 11.48
C MET A 1 11.92 -9.23 10.26
N THR A 2 11.02 -8.70 9.47
CA THR A 2 11.38 -7.95 8.28
C THR A 2 11.14 -6.47 8.52
N ALA A 3 12.08 -5.66 8.07
CA ALA A 3 11.95 -4.21 8.10
C ALA A 3 12.09 -3.68 6.67
N LEU A 4 11.23 -2.72 6.33
CA LEU A 4 11.24 -2.04 5.04
C LEU A 4 11.20 -0.55 5.28
N ALA A 5 12.10 0.19 4.68
CA ALA A 5 12.07 1.64 4.68
C ALA A 5 11.68 2.16 3.30
N ILE A 6 10.71 3.06 3.25
CA ILE A 6 10.39 3.81 2.03
C ILE A 6 11.03 5.18 2.17
N ARG A 7 11.91 5.54 1.25
CA ARG A 7 12.73 6.73 1.36
C ARG A 7 12.56 7.68 0.19
N GLY A 8 12.57 8.97 0.51
CA GLY A 8 12.61 10.04 -0.48
C GLY A 8 11.26 10.39 -1.11
N GLY A 9 10.18 9.77 -0.67
CA GLY A 9 8.85 10.04 -1.21
C GLY A 9 8.18 11.26 -0.59
N HIS A 10 7.12 11.70 -1.25
CA HIS A 10 6.20 12.69 -0.70
C HIS A 10 5.05 11.94 -0.03
N LEU A 11 5.02 11.97 1.30
CA LEU A 11 3.96 11.29 2.05
C LEU A 11 2.71 12.16 2.10
N LEU A 12 1.61 11.57 1.66
CA LEU A 12 0.29 12.17 1.72
C LEU A 12 -0.61 11.27 2.56
N ASP A 13 -0.90 11.70 3.77
CA ASP A 13 -1.79 10.97 4.69
C ASP A 13 -2.77 11.97 5.32
N PRO A 14 -3.94 12.17 4.71
CA PRO A 14 -4.91 13.15 5.20
C PRO A 14 -5.39 12.86 6.62
N ALA A 15 -5.52 11.59 6.99
CA ALA A 15 -6.00 11.22 8.32
C ALA A 15 -5.02 11.66 9.43
N ALA A 16 -3.72 11.61 9.15
CA ALA A 16 -2.69 12.06 10.07
C ALA A 16 -2.29 13.52 9.86
N GLY A 17 -2.85 14.20 8.86
CA GLY A 17 -2.50 15.58 8.52
C GLY A 17 -1.10 15.72 7.92
N VAL A 18 -0.56 14.68 7.31
CA VAL A 18 0.78 14.70 6.73
C VAL A 18 0.69 14.94 5.23
N ASP A 19 1.43 15.93 4.75
CA ASP A 19 1.54 16.26 3.33
C ASP A 19 2.93 16.86 3.10
N GLY A 20 3.90 16.02 2.82
CA GLY A 20 5.26 16.48 2.62
C GLY A 20 6.29 15.36 2.57
N PRO A 21 7.57 15.71 2.37
CA PRO A 21 8.62 14.70 2.28
C PRO A 21 8.85 14.03 3.63
N LYS A 22 8.72 12.70 3.66
CA LYS A 22 8.94 11.87 4.84
C LYS A 22 9.50 10.52 4.42
N ASP A 23 10.32 9.95 5.27
CA ASP A 23 10.71 8.56 5.16
C ASP A 23 9.86 7.73 6.14
N ILE A 24 9.56 6.50 5.76
CA ILE A 24 8.68 5.62 6.54
C ILE A 24 9.40 4.31 6.79
N LEU A 25 9.37 3.85 8.03
CA LEU A 25 9.89 2.54 8.40
C LEU A 25 8.71 1.63 8.77
N PHE A 26 8.67 0.47 8.13
CA PHE A 26 7.74 -0.61 8.46
C PHE A 26 8.47 -1.73 9.16
N LYS A 27 7.86 -2.26 10.21
CA LYS A 27 8.30 -3.47 10.91
C LYS A 27 7.10 -4.34 11.16
N ASP A 28 7.20 -5.62 10.84
CA ASP A 28 6.15 -6.59 11.10
C ASP A 28 4.78 -6.14 10.58
N ASN A 29 4.75 -5.63 9.35
CA ASN A 29 3.53 -5.16 8.66
C ASN A 29 2.86 -3.95 9.32
N ARG A 30 3.60 -3.18 10.10
CA ARG A 30 3.10 -1.96 10.72
C ARG A 30 4.04 -0.80 10.47
N VAL A 31 3.49 0.40 10.45
CA VAL A 31 4.29 1.61 10.43
C VAL A 31 4.95 1.74 11.80
N ALA A 32 6.27 1.63 11.82
CA ALA A 32 7.04 1.74 13.06
C ALA A 32 7.50 3.18 13.32
N GLU A 33 7.85 3.91 12.25
CA GLU A 33 8.35 5.27 12.40
C GLU A 33 8.11 6.05 11.12
N ILE A 34 7.78 7.33 11.26
CA ILE A 34 7.76 8.32 10.17
C ILE A 34 8.72 9.43 10.60
N ALA A 35 9.69 9.73 9.75
CA ALA A 35 10.74 10.68 10.07
C ALA A 35 10.99 11.67 8.93
N ALA A 36 11.62 12.77 9.25
CA ALA A 36 12.14 13.68 8.24
C ALA A 36 13.12 12.94 7.30
N PRO A 37 13.24 13.35 6.03
CA PRO A 37 14.12 12.69 5.08
C PRO A 37 15.54 12.50 5.62
N GLY A 38 16.05 11.28 5.51
CA GLY A 38 17.39 10.94 5.95
C GLY A 38 17.57 10.75 7.44
N LYS A 39 16.52 10.79 8.23
CA LYS A 39 16.60 10.70 9.71
C LYS A 39 16.27 9.31 10.26
N LEU A 40 15.85 8.37 9.43
CA LEU A 40 15.63 7.00 9.90
C LEU A 40 16.95 6.33 10.24
N LYS A 41 16.96 5.64 11.38
CA LYS A 41 18.07 4.76 11.75
C LYS A 41 17.66 3.34 11.40
N LEU A 42 18.33 2.76 10.40
CA LEU A 42 17.99 1.44 9.89
C LEU A 42 18.94 0.41 10.49
N ALA A 43 18.34 -0.71 10.95
CA ALA A 43 19.14 -1.86 11.37
C ALA A 43 19.73 -2.56 10.15
N ASN A 44 20.79 -3.34 10.38
CA ASN A 44 21.36 -4.18 9.33
C ASN A 44 20.30 -5.14 8.79
N GLY A 45 20.26 -5.30 7.47
CA GLY A 45 19.32 -6.19 6.81
C GLY A 45 17.95 -5.56 6.50
N ALA A 46 17.73 -4.29 6.85
CA ALA A 46 16.52 -3.60 6.44
C ALA A 46 16.52 -3.38 4.93
N GLU A 47 15.39 -3.69 4.30
CA GLU A 47 15.19 -3.39 2.89
C GLU A 47 14.83 -1.92 2.72
N THR A 48 15.23 -1.33 1.60
CA THR A 48 14.90 0.05 1.26
C THR A 48 14.23 0.12 -0.10
N LEU A 49 13.18 0.93 -0.19
CA LEU A 49 12.52 1.27 -1.43
C LEU A 49 12.70 2.76 -1.70
N ASP A 50 13.29 3.09 -2.85
CA ASP A 50 13.48 4.46 -3.28
C ASP A 50 12.18 4.99 -3.88
N ALA A 51 11.58 5.97 -3.24
CA ALA A 51 10.34 6.59 -3.68
C ALA A 51 10.53 8.03 -4.17
N ARG A 52 11.75 8.42 -4.53
CA ARG A 52 12.02 9.78 -5.04
C ARG A 52 11.16 10.07 -6.26
N GLY A 53 10.49 11.23 -6.24
CA GLY A 53 9.58 11.62 -7.31
C GLY A 53 8.21 10.98 -7.26
N LEU A 54 7.94 10.17 -6.25
CA LEU A 54 6.67 9.46 -6.09
C LEU A 54 5.90 9.98 -4.88
N VAL A 55 4.59 9.84 -4.94
CA VAL A 55 3.70 10.08 -3.80
C VAL A 55 3.51 8.75 -3.07
N VAL A 56 3.68 8.79 -1.76
CA VAL A 56 3.42 7.65 -0.87
C VAL A 56 2.16 7.98 -0.09
N ALA A 57 1.17 7.11 -0.17
CA ALA A 57 -0.12 7.31 0.47
C ALA A 57 -0.64 6.00 1.03
N PRO A 58 -1.60 6.05 1.97
CA PRO A 58 -2.32 4.84 2.36
C PRO A 58 -2.95 4.17 1.14
N GLY A 59 -3.01 2.85 1.14
CA GLY A 59 -3.63 2.11 0.06
C GLY A 59 -5.09 2.49 -0.13
N LEU A 60 -5.55 2.46 -1.36
CA LEU A 60 -6.92 2.79 -1.70
C LEU A 60 -7.88 1.70 -1.25
N VAL A 61 -9.10 2.08 -0.91
CA VAL A 61 -10.17 1.16 -0.50
C VAL A 61 -11.29 1.25 -1.50
N ASP A 62 -11.68 0.09 -2.06
CA ASP A 62 -12.84 -0.01 -2.95
C ASP A 62 -13.99 -0.63 -2.16
N ILE A 63 -15.03 0.15 -1.92
CA ILE A 63 -16.16 -0.28 -1.09
C ILE A 63 -17.24 -1.01 -1.87
N HIS A 64 -17.11 -1.11 -3.19
CA HIS A 64 -18.09 -1.81 -4.02
C HIS A 64 -17.44 -2.28 -5.32
N VAL A 65 -17.10 -3.54 -5.39
CA VAL A 65 -16.48 -4.13 -6.57
C VAL A 65 -17.10 -5.49 -6.88
N HIS A 66 -17.20 -5.82 -8.16
CA HIS A 66 -17.65 -7.11 -8.62
C HIS A 66 -16.44 -7.93 -9.07
N LEU A 67 -16.07 -8.93 -8.28
CA LEU A 67 -14.93 -9.80 -8.58
C LEU A 67 -15.31 -11.00 -9.46
N ARG A 68 -16.57 -11.10 -9.82
CA ARG A 68 -17.13 -12.05 -10.79
C ARG A 68 -17.19 -13.50 -10.32
N GLU A 69 -16.75 -13.80 -9.14
CA GLU A 69 -16.88 -15.13 -8.52
C GLU A 69 -17.65 -15.03 -7.19
N PRO A 70 -18.55 -15.97 -6.89
CA PRO A 70 -19.08 -16.99 -7.81
C PRO A 70 -20.06 -16.38 -8.81
N GLY A 71 -20.30 -17.08 -9.91
CA GLY A 71 -21.35 -16.77 -10.89
C GLY A 71 -20.84 -16.37 -12.27
N GLN A 72 -19.75 -15.63 -12.36
CA GLN A 72 -19.19 -15.15 -13.63
C GLN A 72 -17.65 -15.33 -13.70
N GLY A 73 -17.16 -16.45 -13.17
CA GLY A 73 -15.73 -16.74 -13.18
C GLY A 73 -15.09 -16.78 -14.57
N TYR A 74 -15.88 -16.97 -15.61
CA TYR A 74 -15.40 -16.93 -16.98
C TYR A 74 -14.97 -15.52 -17.41
N LYS A 75 -15.46 -14.47 -16.74
CA LYS A 75 -15.06 -13.08 -17.02
C LYS A 75 -13.81 -12.71 -16.26
N GLU A 76 -13.75 -13.11 -14.99
CA GLU A 76 -12.66 -12.81 -14.11
C GLU A 76 -12.74 -13.70 -12.87
N THR A 77 -11.60 -14.00 -12.28
CA THR A 77 -11.56 -14.70 -11.01
C THR A 77 -11.25 -13.72 -9.88
N ILE A 78 -11.51 -14.12 -8.63
CA ILE A 78 -11.10 -13.32 -7.47
C ILE A 78 -9.59 -13.08 -7.49
N ALA A 79 -8.81 -14.11 -7.85
CA ALA A 79 -7.36 -13.98 -7.93
C ALA A 79 -6.91 -12.93 -8.96
N THR A 80 -7.49 -12.93 -10.16
CA THR A 80 -7.12 -11.95 -11.20
C THR A 80 -7.65 -10.55 -10.88
N GLY A 81 -8.85 -10.45 -10.34
CA GLY A 81 -9.44 -9.17 -9.96
C GLY A 81 -8.68 -8.49 -8.82
N THR A 82 -8.30 -9.24 -7.79
CA THR A 82 -7.53 -8.69 -6.68
C THR A 82 -6.09 -8.35 -7.09
N ALA A 83 -5.50 -9.12 -8.00
CA ALA A 83 -4.18 -8.78 -8.54
C ALA A 83 -4.23 -7.47 -9.32
N ALA A 84 -5.27 -7.26 -10.12
CA ALA A 84 -5.46 -5.99 -10.83
C ALA A 84 -5.65 -4.82 -9.87
N ALA A 85 -6.44 -5.02 -8.82
CA ALA A 85 -6.65 -4.00 -7.79
C ALA A 85 -5.35 -3.62 -7.09
N ALA A 86 -4.55 -4.60 -6.70
CA ALA A 86 -3.25 -4.36 -6.06
C ALA A 86 -2.31 -3.56 -6.98
N ALA A 87 -2.29 -3.89 -8.27
CA ALA A 87 -1.49 -3.16 -9.26
C ALA A 87 -1.95 -1.70 -9.39
N GLY A 88 -3.24 -1.42 -9.14
CA GLY A 88 -3.81 -0.08 -9.15
C GLY A 88 -3.68 0.68 -7.83
N GLY A 89 -3.09 0.09 -6.79
CA GLY A 89 -2.91 0.74 -5.50
C GLY A 89 -4.02 0.49 -4.49
N PHE A 90 -4.92 -0.45 -4.75
CA PHE A 90 -5.98 -0.81 -3.81
C PHE A 90 -5.47 -1.89 -2.86
N THR A 91 -5.62 -1.65 -1.57
CA THR A 91 -5.20 -2.58 -0.52
C THR A 91 -6.37 -3.23 0.20
N SER A 92 -7.58 -2.75 -0.04
CA SER A 92 -8.80 -3.33 0.54
C SER A 92 -9.95 -3.19 -0.46
N GLU A 93 -10.76 -4.24 -0.55
CA GLU A 93 -11.93 -4.28 -1.42
C GLU A 93 -13.09 -4.95 -0.70
N ILE A 94 -14.31 -4.48 -0.99
CA ILE A 94 -15.54 -5.16 -0.59
C ILE A 94 -16.18 -5.70 -1.85
N GLY A 95 -16.00 -7.00 -2.07
CA GLY A 95 -16.50 -7.68 -3.25
C GLY A 95 -17.94 -8.08 -3.13
N ARG A 96 -18.60 -8.21 -4.28
CA ARG A 96 -19.96 -8.74 -4.39
C ARG A 96 -19.97 -9.94 -5.31
N ALA A 97 -20.75 -10.95 -4.91
CA ALA A 97 -20.94 -12.14 -5.72
C ALA A 97 -21.94 -11.88 -6.86
N HIS A 98 -21.79 -12.61 -7.94
CA HIS A 98 -22.74 -12.70 -9.05
C HIS A 98 -23.42 -14.05 -9.02
N VAL A 99 -24.62 -14.08 -8.57
CA VAL A 99 -25.44 -15.31 -8.48
C VAL A 99 -26.56 -15.30 -9.49
#